data_05ee70e49a99af69401610e24804007d
#
_entry.id   05ee70e49a99af69401610e24804007d
#
_cell.length_a   1.000
_cell.length_b   1.000
_cell.length_c   1.000
_cell.angle_alpha   90.00
_cell.angle_beta   90.00
_cell.angle_gamma   90.00
#
_symmetry.space_group_name_H-M   'P 1'
#
loop_
_entity.id
_entity.type
_entity.pdbx_description
1 polymer ?
#
loop_
_entity_poly.entity_id
_entity_poly.type
_entity_poly.pdbx_seq_one_letter_code
_entity_poly.pdbx_strand_id
1 'polypeptide(L)'
;MPNGVERGAVSARAYKRAGPPIARKPVPGLSVLPSICYVTVQMNPDLDLDLTLDETEAGLLSHQLGRRLVDLILTGALPPGRKLPSTRQLAGKLGVARTTVVDAYGWLADLGYVDARSRARACVRALRFSDAGAAQRVRSHPIRAPSAPSIDFRPGLPDLAAFPRVSWAKALARSARTLPAEAMGYGDPLGCLRLREALARYLHRCRGFAVSPENVVITAGASQSVDILLRALPKPREIVVETPGPHALRRLSKTYAIPLREVEVDDAGIQSAQLPTSMAPRIAYVIPSHQMPLGCVMSMERRLALIAWAQSTDAYVIEDDYDSEFAFDGRPSVPLAKLDTSGRVIYSGTFSKTLAPALRIGFMVVSDRLLDSVRALKLWVDHGGSTLQQDALASWIEDGVFERHIHRMRNIYRRRSAVLETALAEALGDRVRLVGRPVGMHLGAFVRTEDSAETFCRRAAAAGLGLYPIEGPVLAAPDELGLVMGFGNVSDADVARGAQILSGLVPPGGSGALSGRLKPALRHKRASAVEPRAASRKTSRSVPPVPFSTVEPPDGFTM
;
A
#
# COMPACT_ATOMS: atom_id res chain seq x y z
N MET A 1 58.14 -19.78 -15.16
CA MET A 1 58.75 -21.11 -15.43
C MET A 1 57.86 -22.13 -14.79
N PRO A 2 57.57 -23.18 -15.51
CA PRO A 2 56.26 -23.78 -15.72
C PRO A 2 56.10 -25.16 -15.11
N ASN A 3 54.90 -25.73 -15.16
CA ASN A 3 54.54 -27.14 -15.38
C ASN A 3 53.10 -27.33 -14.93
N GLY A 4 52.19 -27.95 -15.61
CA GLY A 4 52.22 -28.88 -16.71
C GLY A 4 50.86 -29.61 -16.71
N VAL A 5 50.17 -29.49 -17.72
CA VAL A 5 49.30 -30.45 -18.44
C VAL A 5 48.96 -31.78 -17.75
N GLU A 6 47.67 -32.13 -17.71
CA GLU A 6 47.27 -33.43 -18.25
C GLU A 6 45.78 -33.45 -18.64
N ARG A 7 45.53 -33.77 -19.90
CA ARG A 7 44.22 -34.07 -20.48
C ARG A 7 43.94 -35.57 -20.28
N GLY A 8 42.79 -35.88 -19.74
CA GLY A 8 42.23 -37.23 -19.68
C GLY A 8 40.93 -37.33 -20.48
N ALA A 9 41.02 -37.83 -21.68
CA ALA A 9 39.89 -38.26 -22.49
C ALA A 9 39.40 -39.63 -22.00
N VAL A 10 38.11 -39.80 -21.72
CA VAL A 10 37.47 -41.11 -21.53
C VAL A 10 36.28 -41.25 -22.42
N SER A 11 36.39 -42.18 -23.28
CA SER A 11 35.66 -42.90 -24.26
C SER A 11 34.15 -43.12 -23.98
N ALA A 12 33.40 -42.95 -25.07
CA ALA A 12 32.04 -43.46 -25.25
C ALA A 12 31.99 -44.99 -25.19
N ARG A 13 31.11 -45.55 -24.39
CA ARG A 13 30.63 -46.93 -24.57
C ARG A 13 29.11 -47.03 -24.35
N ALA A 14 28.51 -47.62 -25.36
CA ALA A 14 27.12 -47.97 -25.57
C ALA A 14 26.48 -48.69 -24.38
N TYR A 15 25.20 -48.41 -24.14
CA TYR A 15 24.27 -49.33 -23.49
C TYR A 15 23.09 -49.62 -24.44
N LYS A 16 23.05 -50.86 -24.91
CA LYS A 16 21.95 -51.48 -25.60
C LYS A 16 21.04 -52.19 -24.59
N ARG A 17 19.72 -52.13 -24.85
CA ARG A 17 18.65 -53.04 -24.47
C ARG A 17 18.06 -52.93 -23.09
N ALA A 18 16.80 -52.50 -23.04
CA ALA A 18 15.78 -52.95 -22.08
C ALA A 18 14.48 -53.27 -22.85
N GLY A 19 13.88 -54.42 -22.52
CA GLY A 19 12.76 -55.05 -23.20
C GLY A 19 11.38 -54.45 -22.91
N PRO A 20 10.27 -55.06 -23.38
CA PRO A 20 8.95 -54.45 -23.46
C PRO A 20 8.25 -54.35 -22.10
N PRO A 21 7.32 -53.37 -21.94
CA PRO A 21 6.64 -53.16 -20.65
C PRO A 21 5.57 -54.22 -20.38
N ILE A 22 5.55 -54.63 -19.12
CA ILE A 22 4.59 -55.59 -18.55
C ILE A 22 3.20 -54.92 -18.42
N ALA A 23 2.20 -55.59 -19.02
CA ALA A 23 0.79 -55.22 -18.88
C ALA A 23 0.29 -55.37 -17.43
N ARG A 24 -0.21 -54.30 -16.83
CA ARG A 24 -0.98 -54.33 -15.59
C ARG A 24 -2.47 -54.36 -15.90
N LYS A 25 -3.17 -55.30 -15.24
CA LYS A 25 -4.64 -55.52 -15.32
C LYS A 25 -5.40 -54.31 -14.71
N PRO A 26 -6.61 -54.00 -15.22
CA PRO A 26 -7.39 -52.88 -14.75
C PRO A 26 -8.12 -53.18 -13.43
N VAL A 27 -8.18 -52.19 -12.54
CA VAL A 27 -9.02 -52.15 -11.31
C VAL A 27 -10.38 -51.56 -11.71
N PRO A 28 -11.53 -52.16 -11.32
CA PRO A 28 -12.84 -51.63 -11.65
C PRO A 28 -13.28 -50.54 -10.66
N GLY A 29 -13.80 -49.43 -11.19
CA GLY A 29 -14.54 -48.42 -10.45
C GLY A 29 -14.04 -46.99 -10.52
N LEU A 30 -13.89 -46.42 -11.72
CA LEU A 30 -13.82 -44.96 -11.92
C LEU A 30 -14.52 -44.62 -13.23
N SER A 31 -15.52 -43.77 -13.13
CA SER A 31 -16.35 -43.27 -14.20
C SER A 31 -15.54 -42.57 -15.29
N VAL A 32 -15.86 -42.92 -16.53
CA VAL A 32 -15.26 -42.52 -17.78
C VAL A 32 -15.46 -41.03 -18.01
N LEU A 33 -14.35 -40.29 -18.05
CA LEU A 33 -14.28 -39.00 -18.74
C LEU A 33 -14.02 -39.25 -20.22
N PRO A 34 -14.60 -38.49 -21.17
CA PRO A 34 -14.52 -38.79 -22.59
C PRO A 34 -13.09 -38.63 -23.08
N SER A 35 -12.63 -39.68 -23.78
CA SER A 35 -11.35 -39.76 -24.46
C SER A 35 -11.23 -38.63 -25.48
N ILE A 36 -10.27 -37.76 -25.30
CA ILE A 36 -9.81 -36.86 -26.37
C ILE A 36 -9.05 -37.73 -27.34
N CYS A 37 -9.69 -38.08 -28.46
CA CYS A 37 -9.05 -38.68 -29.64
C CYS A 37 -8.04 -37.67 -30.20
N TYR A 38 -6.75 -37.97 -30.10
CA TYR A 38 -5.75 -37.36 -30.94
C TYR A 38 -5.95 -37.86 -32.35
N VAL A 39 -6.67 -37.10 -33.19
CA VAL A 39 -6.71 -37.30 -34.62
C VAL A 39 -5.39 -36.77 -35.16
N THR A 40 -4.53 -37.68 -35.63
CA THR A 40 -3.35 -37.32 -36.42
C THR A 40 -3.88 -36.81 -37.76
N VAL A 41 -4.06 -35.50 -37.88
CA VAL A 41 -4.43 -34.87 -39.16
C VAL A 41 -3.20 -34.87 -40.05
N GLN A 42 -3.23 -35.65 -41.10
CA GLN A 42 -2.32 -35.51 -42.23
C GLN A 42 -2.47 -34.07 -42.77
N MET A 43 -1.37 -33.33 -42.69
CA MET A 43 -1.31 -31.92 -43.08
C MET A 43 -1.60 -31.80 -44.58
N ASN A 44 -2.77 -31.32 -44.92
CA ASN A 44 -3.13 -30.88 -46.26
C ASN A 44 -2.30 -29.61 -46.61
N PRO A 45 -1.69 -29.50 -47.82
CA PRO A 45 -0.84 -28.37 -48.17
C PRO A 45 -1.56 -27.02 -48.25
N ASP A 46 -2.87 -26.98 -48.22
CA ASP A 46 -3.65 -25.76 -48.12
C ASP A 46 -4.02 -25.48 -46.64
N LEU A 47 -3.37 -24.49 -46.11
CA LEU A 47 -3.37 -24.04 -44.73
C LEU A 47 -4.80 -23.95 -44.13
N ASP A 48 -5.19 -24.93 -43.34
CA ASP A 48 -6.36 -24.84 -42.49
C ASP A 48 -5.93 -24.13 -41.19
N LEU A 49 -5.81 -22.80 -41.29
CA LEU A 49 -5.60 -21.95 -40.13
C LEU A 49 -6.94 -21.81 -39.42
N ASP A 50 -7.04 -22.38 -38.21
CA ASP A 50 -8.18 -22.12 -37.31
C ASP A 50 -8.03 -20.71 -36.71
N LEU A 51 -8.48 -19.74 -37.51
CA LEU A 51 -8.44 -18.31 -37.16
C LEU A 51 -9.88 -17.85 -36.90
N THR A 52 -10.34 -17.98 -35.68
CA THR A 52 -11.60 -17.38 -35.26
C THR A 52 -11.33 -15.91 -34.84
N LEU A 53 -12.10 -14.99 -35.45
CA LEU A 53 -12.10 -13.57 -35.11
C LEU A 53 -13.41 -13.25 -34.37
N ASP A 54 -13.34 -12.46 -33.31
CA ASP A 54 -14.50 -12.05 -32.50
C ASP A 54 -14.84 -10.59 -32.81
N GLU A 55 -15.98 -10.37 -33.44
CA GLU A 55 -16.47 -9.03 -33.76
C GLU A 55 -16.90 -8.22 -32.52
N THR A 56 -17.10 -8.90 -31.38
CA THR A 56 -17.51 -8.28 -30.11
C THR A 56 -16.32 -7.86 -29.24
N GLU A 57 -15.11 -8.35 -29.53
CA GLU A 57 -13.90 -7.98 -28.82
C GLU A 57 -13.47 -6.54 -29.20
N ALA A 58 -13.17 -5.72 -28.19
CA ALA A 58 -12.71 -4.34 -28.39
C ALA A 58 -11.37 -4.32 -29.14
N GLY A 59 -11.38 -3.85 -30.40
CA GLY A 59 -10.19 -3.69 -31.24
C GLY A 59 -10.50 -3.89 -32.72
N LEU A 60 -9.59 -3.38 -33.59
CA LEU A 60 -9.71 -3.58 -35.03
C LEU A 60 -9.46 -5.06 -35.38
N LEU A 61 -10.33 -5.67 -36.22
CA LEU A 61 -10.18 -7.06 -36.71
C LEU A 61 -8.82 -7.33 -37.36
N SER A 62 -8.21 -6.32 -37.97
CA SER A 62 -6.85 -6.44 -38.54
C SER A 62 -5.79 -6.70 -37.46
N HIS A 63 -5.91 -6.09 -36.29
CA HIS A 63 -5.01 -6.32 -35.15
C HIS A 63 -5.24 -7.67 -34.49
N GLN A 64 -6.49 -8.13 -34.40
CA GLN A 64 -6.80 -9.47 -33.88
C GLN A 64 -6.18 -10.53 -34.81
N LEU A 65 -6.41 -10.41 -36.14
CA LEU A 65 -5.82 -11.30 -37.13
C LEU A 65 -4.27 -11.28 -37.06
N GLY A 66 -3.67 -10.10 -36.97
CA GLY A 66 -2.23 -9.94 -36.85
C GLY A 66 -1.67 -10.67 -35.62
N ARG A 67 -2.25 -10.50 -34.43
CA ARG A 67 -1.83 -11.20 -33.21
C ARG A 67 -1.94 -12.73 -33.33
N ARG A 68 -3.05 -13.24 -33.85
CA ARG A 68 -3.22 -14.70 -34.10
C ARG A 68 -2.13 -15.26 -34.99
N LEU A 69 -1.78 -14.53 -36.07
CA LEU A 69 -0.71 -14.94 -36.96
C LEU A 69 0.67 -14.89 -36.30
N VAL A 70 0.93 -13.88 -35.45
CA VAL A 70 2.15 -13.82 -34.61
C VAL A 70 2.25 -15.04 -33.70
N ASP A 71 1.18 -15.40 -33.01
CA ASP A 71 1.16 -16.59 -32.14
C ASP A 71 1.48 -17.88 -32.91
N LEU A 72 0.92 -18.04 -34.10
CA LEU A 72 1.22 -19.19 -34.96
C LEU A 72 2.68 -19.21 -35.45
N ILE A 73 3.27 -18.05 -35.71
CA ILE A 73 4.70 -17.93 -36.07
C ILE A 73 5.59 -18.25 -34.87
N LEU A 74 5.28 -17.70 -33.71
CA LEU A 74 6.07 -17.87 -32.48
C LEU A 74 6.00 -19.29 -31.94
N THR A 75 4.85 -19.98 -32.10
CA THR A 75 4.68 -21.39 -31.70
C THR A 75 5.25 -22.36 -32.71
N GLY A 76 5.70 -21.87 -33.86
CA GLY A 76 6.25 -22.72 -34.94
C GLY A 76 5.18 -23.38 -35.82
N ALA A 77 3.90 -23.16 -35.61
CA ALA A 77 2.82 -23.64 -36.45
C ALA A 77 2.90 -23.03 -37.87
N LEU A 78 3.43 -21.80 -37.96
CA LEU A 78 3.85 -21.17 -39.21
C LEU A 78 5.38 -21.05 -39.24
N PRO A 79 6.10 -22.07 -39.80
CA PRO A 79 7.55 -22.08 -39.77
C PRO A 79 8.16 -21.03 -40.71
N PRO A 80 9.43 -20.65 -40.52
CA PRO A 80 10.17 -19.76 -41.40
C PRO A 80 10.15 -20.26 -42.85
N GLY A 81 10.02 -19.34 -43.81
CA GLY A 81 9.92 -19.67 -45.24
C GLY A 81 8.51 -20.05 -45.70
N ARG A 82 7.55 -20.24 -44.78
CA ARG A 82 6.17 -20.53 -45.12
C ARG A 82 5.52 -19.34 -45.80
N LYS A 83 4.91 -19.56 -46.96
CA LYS A 83 4.10 -18.53 -47.65
C LYS A 83 2.72 -18.47 -47.06
N LEU A 84 2.28 -17.28 -46.67
CA LEU A 84 0.92 -17.03 -46.20
C LEU A 84 -0.08 -17.05 -47.38
N PRO A 85 -1.37 -17.33 -47.16
CA PRO A 85 -2.41 -17.22 -48.17
C PRO A 85 -2.43 -15.82 -48.80
N SER A 86 -2.92 -15.70 -50.05
CA SER A 86 -3.12 -14.37 -50.60
C SER A 86 -4.18 -13.62 -49.81
N THR A 87 -4.08 -12.27 -49.77
CA THR A 87 -5.05 -11.43 -49.05
C THR A 87 -6.49 -11.68 -49.49
N ARG A 88 -6.73 -12.02 -50.75
CA ARG A 88 -8.05 -12.39 -51.26
C ARG A 88 -8.53 -13.74 -50.71
N GLN A 89 -7.65 -14.75 -50.74
CA GLN A 89 -7.99 -16.09 -50.22
C GLN A 89 -8.29 -16.06 -48.72
N LEU A 90 -7.45 -15.38 -47.91
CA LEU A 90 -7.65 -15.34 -46.48
C LEU A 90 -8.88 -14.51 -46.11
N ALA A 91 -9.14 -13.38 -46.77
CA ALA A 91 -10.33 -12.57 -46.58
C ALA A 91 -11.62 -13.35 -46.90
N GLY A 92 -11.64 -14.07 -48.02
CA GLY A 92 -12.79 -14.92 -48.38
C GLY A 92 -13.02 -16.08 -47.40
N LYS A 93 -11.93 -16.68 -46.86
CA LYS A 93 -12.03 -17.77 -45.87
C LYS A 93 -12.56 -17.27 -44.50
N LEU A 94 -12.12 -16.09 -44.10
CA LEU A 94 -12.50 -15.50 -42.79
C LEU A 94 -13.79 -14.69 -42.85
N GLY A 95 -14.36 -14.45 -44.04
CA GLY A 95 -15.54 -13.61 -44.19
C GLY A 95 -15.32 -12.11 -43.89
N VAL A 96 -14.05 -11.64 -43.94
CA VAL A 96 -13.71 -10.24 -43.62
C VAL A 96 -13.33 -9.43 -44.88
N ALA A 97 -13.33 -8.10 -44.74
CA ALA A 97 -12.88 -7.22 -45.79
C ALA A 97 -11.40 -7.51 -46.18
N ARG A 98 -11.06 -7.43 -47.48
CA ARG A 98 -9.69 -7.63 -47.95
C ARG A 98 -8.71 -6.63 -47.30
N THR A 99 -9.14 -5.41 -47.04
CA THR A 99 -8.36 -4.38 -46.37
C THR A 99 -7.94 -4.83 -44.96
N THR A 100 -8.80 -5.50 -44.21
CA THR A 100 -8.47 -6.08 -42.90
C THR A 100 -7.26 -7.02 -42.97
N VAL A 101 -7.19 -7.87 -44.00
CA VAL A 101 -6.05 -8.79 -44.17
C VAL A 101 -4.81 -8.06 -44.70
N VAL A 102 -4.99 -7.04 -45.54
CA VAL A 102 -3.88 -6.19 -46.02
C VAL A 102 -3.21 -5.48 -44.85
N ASP A 103 -4.02 -4.87 -43.98
CA ASP A 103 -3.55 -4.14 -42.80
C ASP A 103 -2.85 -5.10 -41.80
N ALA A 104 -3.42 -6.28 -41.56
CA ALA A 104 -2.79 -7.29 -40.70
C ALA A 104 -1.43 -7.74 -41.27
N TYR A 105 -1.33 -7.98 -42.58
CA TYR A 105 -0.05 -8.37 -43.21
C TYR A 105 0.96 -7.20 -43.23
N GLY A 106 0.49 -5.97 -43.44
CA GLY A 106 1.30 -4.76 -43.30
C GLY A 106 1.92 -4.68 -41.90
N TRP A 107 1.08 -4.79 -40.88
CA TRP A 107 1.52 -4.78 -39.48
C TRP A 107 2.55 -5.90 -39.17
N LEU A 108 2.33 -7.12 -39.69
CA LEU A 108 3.31 -8.22 -39.57
C LEU A 108 4.64 -7.93 -40.28
N ALA A 109 4.59 -7.24 -41.41
CA ALA A 109 5.79 -6.84 -42.14
C ALA A 109 6.56 -5.72 -41.40
N ASP A 110 5.85 -4.75 -40.87
CA ASP A 110 6.43 -3.66 -40.06
C ASP A 110 7.12 -4.19 -38.79
N LEU A 111 6.53 -5.20 -38.16
CA LEU A 111 7.13 -5.90 -37.01
C LEU A 111 8.22 -6.93 -37.44
N GLY A 112 8.44 -7.13 -38.73
CA GLY A 112 9.49 -8.01 -39.25
C GLY A 112 9.19 -9.51 -39.16
N TYR A 113 7.95 -9.92 -38.92
CA TYR A 113 7.54 -11.34 -38.89
C TYR A 113 7.41 -11.93 -40.28
N VAL A 114 7.04 -11.15 -41.29
CA VAL A 114 6.88 -11.58 -42.66
C VAL A 114 7.61 -10.67 -43.64
N ASP A 115 7.97 -11.20 -44.77
CA ASP A 115 8.51 -10.45 -45.90
C ASP A 115 7.38 -10.26 -46.94
N ALA A 116 6.86 -9.03 -47.00
CA ALA A 116 5.79 -8.66 -47.92
C ALA A 116 6.36 -7.90 -49.11
N ARG A 117 7.01 -8.59 -50.06
CA ARG A 117 7.51 -7.95 -51.30
C ARG A 117 6.33 -7.66 -52.24
N SER A 118 6.33 -6.48 -52.85
CA SER A 118 5.39 -6.10 -53.90
C SER A 118 5.31 -7.17 -55.00
N ARG A 119 4.11 -7.75 -55.20
CA ARG A 119 3.76 -8.83 -56.15
C ARG A 119 4.06 -10.29 -55.71
N ALA A 120 4.61 -10.57 -54.54
CA ALA A 120 4.77 -11.92 -54.03
C ALA A 120 3.84 -12.17 -52.81
N ARG A 121 3.54 -13.44 -52.51
CA ARG A 121 2.83 -13.81 -51.27
C ARG A 121 3.73 -13.50 -50.09
N ALA A 122 3.15 -12.94 -49.00
CA ALA A 122 3.88 -12.72 -47.77
C ALA A 122 4.50 -14.04 -47.26
N CYS A 123 5.75 -13.99 -46.85
CA CYS A 123 6.54 -15.14 -46.43
C CYS A 123 7.04 -14.95 -45.01
N VAL A 124 6.87 -15.94 -44.12
CA VAL A 124 7.34 -15.92 -42.75
C VAL A 124 8.87 -15.82 -42.73
N ARG A 125 9.41 -14.83 -42.03
CA ARG A 125 10.86 -14.64 -41.90
C ARG A 125 11.46 -15.61 -40.89
N ALA A 126 12.71 -15.99 -41.11
CA ALA A 126 13.51 -16.69 -40.11
C ALA A 126 13.79 -15.69 -38.95
N LEU A 127 13.04 -15.79 -37.88
CA LEU A 127 13.33 -15.07 -36.66
C LEU A 127 14.57 -15.73 -36.04
N ARG A 128 15.72 -15.07 -36.09
CA ARG A 128 16.89 -15.50 -35.32
C ARG A 128 16.68 -15.14 -33.86
N PHE A 129 15.91 -15.94 -33.15
CA PHE A 129 16.08 -16.02 -31.72
C PHE A 129 17.43 -16.71 -31.49
N SER A 130 18.41 -15.98 -30.95
CA SER A 130 19.60 -16.68 -30.47
C SER A 130 19.10 -17.74 -29.48
N ASP A 131 19.54 -19.01 -29.68
CA ASP A 131 19.32 -20.11 -28.73
C ASP A 131 20.08 -19.85 -27.41
N ALA A 132 20.00 -18.63 -26.91
CA ALA A 132 20.47 -18.24 -25.58
C ALA A 132 19.46 -18.75 -24.54
N GLY A 133 19.61 -20.01 -24.24
CA GLY A 133 18.94 -20.62 -23.10
C GLY A 133 17.54 -21.13 -23.46
N ALA A 134 17.36 -22.45 -23.30
CA ALA A 134 16.05 -23.03 -23.12
C ALA A 134 15.23 -22.11 -22.24
N ALA A 135 14.08 -21.62 -22.72
CA ALA A 135 13.21 -20.73 -22.01
C ALA A 135 13.06 -21.30 -20.60
N GLN A 136 13.77 -20.67 -19.67
CA GLN A 136 13.62 -20.97 -18.27
C GLN A 136 12.15 -20.66 -18.04
N ARG A 137 11.33 -21.72 -18.04
CA ARG A 137 9.91 -21.58 -17.72
C ARG A 137 9.90 -20.86 -16.41
N VAL A 138 9.70 -19.54 -16.46
CA VAL A 138 9.35 -18.77 -15.30
C VAL A 138 8.14 -19.51 -14.75
N ARG A 139 8.37 -20.35 -13.76
CA ARG A 139 7.28 -20.95 -12.99
C ARG A 139 6.56 -19.75 -12.42
N SER A 140 5.55 -19.29 -13.11
CA SER A 140 4.54 -18.44 -12.51
C SER A 140 3.94 -19.32 -11.42
N HIS A 141 4.49 -19.21 -10.21
CA HIS A 141 3.74 -19.63 -9.06
C HIS A 141 2.56 -18.68 -9.05
N PRO A 142 1.33 -19.15 -9.36
CA PRO A 142 0.17 -18.32 -9.09
C PRO A 142 0.28 -18.06 -7.59
N ILE A 143 0.50 -16.80 -7.22
CA ILE A 143 0.28 -16.37 -5.85
C ILE A 143 -1.22 -16.59 -5.68
N ARG A 144 -1.61 -17.80 -5.28
CA ARG A 144 -2.95 -18.06 -4.78
C ARG A 144 -3.04 -17.19 -3.54
N ALA A 145 -3.60 -16.01 -3.70
CA ALA A 145 -4.03 -15.25 -2.55
C ALA A 145 -4.93 -16.20 -1.75
N PRO A 146 -4.62 -16.49 -0.49
CA PRO A 146 -5.52 -17.27 0.35
C PRO A 146 -6.89 -16.59 0.21
N SER A 147 -7.97 -17.39 0.14
CA SER A 147 -9.33 -16.85 0.08
C SER A 147 -9.46 -15.84 1.22
N ALA A 148 -9.71 -14.58 0.87
CA ALA A 148 -9.82 -13.52 1.86
C ALA A 148 -10.92 -13.92 2.87
N PRO A 149 -10.71 -13.73 4.18
CA PRO A 149 -11.74 -13.99 5.17
C PRO A 149 -12.98 -13.15 4.86
N SER A 150 -14.16 -13.65 5.18
CA SER A 150 -15.41 -12.95 4.91
C SER A 150 -15.52 -11.63 5.69
N ILE A 151 -14.93 -11.58 6.88
CA ILE A 151 -14.77 -10.38 7.71
C ILE A 151 -13.29 -10.23 8.04
N ASP A 152 -12.67 -9.13 7.61
CA ASP A 152 -11.22 -8.91 7.76
C ASP A 152 -10.96 -7.65 8.61
N PHE A 153 -10.55 -7.85 9.86
CA PHE A 153 -10.13 -6.77 10.77
C PHE A 153 -8.69 -6.32 10.52
N ARG A 154 -8.27 -6.26 9.26
CA ARG A 154 -6.92 -5.83 8.88
C ARG A 154 -6.66 -4.40 9.31
N PRO A 155 -5.64 -4.15 10.15
CA PRO A 155 -5.31 -2.81 10.60
C PRO A 155 -4.76 -1.95 9.46
N GLY A 156 -5.04 -0.64 9.53
CA GLY A 156 -4.50 0.34 8.61
C GLY A 156 -5.06 0.30 7.19
N LEU A 157 -6.14 -0.44 6.92
CA LEU A 157 -6.86 -0.41 5.65
C LEU A 157 -8.07 0.54 5.77
N PRO A 158 -8.13 1.63 4.98
CA PRO A 158 -9.29 2.53 4.98
C PRO A 158 -10.49 1.92 4.27
N ASP A 159 -11.65 2.53 4.39
CA ASP A 159 -12.85 2.16 3.62
C ASP A 159 -12.65 2.42 2.13
N LEU A 160 -12.23 1.39 1.40
CA LEU A 160 -11.94 1.49 -0.04
C LEU A 160 -13.21 1.69 -0.88
N ALA A 161 -14.38 1.27 -0.37
CA ALA A 161 -15.66 1.47 -1.04
C ALA A 161 -16.12 2.94 -0.93
N ALA A 162 -15.78 3.61 0.17
CA ALA A 162 -16.09 5.01 0.40
C ALA A 162 -15.17 5.99 -0.35
N PHE A 163 -14.12 5.50 -1.02
CA PHE A 163 -13.24 6.35 -1.82
C PHE A 163 -14.02 7.05 -2.93
N PRO A 164 -13.95 8.38 -3.07
CA PRO A 164 -14.79 9.15 -3.99
C PRO A 164 -14.27 9.08 -5.44
N ARG A 165 -14.40 7.90 -6.08
CA ARG A 165 -13.84 7.54 -7.40
C ARG A 165 -14.21 8.53 -8.49
N VAL A 166 -15.48 8.96 -8.56
CA VAL A 166 -15.95 9.88 -9.60
C VAL A 166 -15.28 11.25 -9.48
N SER A 167 -15.16 11.77 -8.26
CA SER A 167 -14.50 13.05 -8.01
C SER A 167 -13.00 12.96 -8.31
N TRP A 168 -12.36 11.84 -7.94
CA TRP A 168 -10.94 11.60 -8.23
C TRP A 168 -10.68 11.50 -9.73
N ALA A 169 -11.51 10.75 -10.48
CA ALA A 169 -11.40 10.66 -11.93
C ALA A 169 -11.53 12.02 -12.62
N LYS A 170 -12.46 12.89 -12.14
CA LYS A 170 -12.60 14.27 -12.64
C LYS A 170 -11.35 15.10 -12.39
N ALA A 171 -10.75 15.00 -11.20
CA ALA A 171 -9.52 15.72 -10.86
C ALA A 171 -8.34 15.27 -11.75
N LEU A 172 -8.13 13.96 -11.90
CA LEU A 172 -7.11 13.41 -12.81
C LEU A 172 -7.31 13.86 -14.26
N ALA A 173 -8.54 13.78 -14.76
CA ALA A 173 -8.85 14.21 -16.12
C ALA A 173 -8.66 15.72 -16.31
N ARG A 174 -8.92 16.54 -15.28
CA ARG A 174 -8.61 17.96 -15.27
C ARG A 174 -7.10 18.16 -15.36
N SER A 175 -6.31 17.57 -14.47
CA SER A 175 -4.84 17.67 -14.49
C SER A 175 -4.26 17.27 -15.83
N ALA A 176 -4.71 16.14 -16.41
CA ALA A 176 -4.23 15.67 -17.71
C ALA A 176 -4.52 16.65 -18.87
N ARG A 177 -5.61 17.44 -18.77
CA ARG A 177 -5.98 18.42 -19.81
C ARG A 177 -5.36 19.81 -19.61
N THR A 178 -5.06 20.19 -18.37
CA THR A 178 -4.71 21.57 -18.04
C THR A 178 -3.26 21.78 -17.64
N LEU A 179 -2.53 20.72 -17.31
CA LEU A 179 -1.10 20.85 -17.04
C LEU A 179 -0.36 21.30 -18.31
N PRO A 180 0.54 22.26 -18.19
CA PRO A 180 1.37 22.69 -19.32
C PRO A 180 2.33 21.58 -19.74
N ALA A 181 2.82 21.64 -21.00
CA ALA A 181 3.67 20.61 -21.59
C ALA A 181 4.94 20.37 -20.75
N GLU A 182 5.52 21.44 -20.19
CA GLU A 182 6.73 21.38 -19.36
C GLU A 182 6.51 20.54 -18.10
N ALA A 183 5.31 20.57 -17.50
CA ALA A 183 4.96 19.78 -16.34
C ALA A 183 4.76 18.28 -16.65
N MET A 184 4.72 17.90 -17.93
CA MET A 184 4.71 16.50 -18.37
C MET A 184 6.11 15.90 -18.45
N GLY A 185 7.16 16.71 -18.29
CA GLY A 185 8.55 16.28 -18.20
C GLY A 185 8.95 15.84 -16.78
N TYR A 186 10.25 15.67 -16.58
CA TYR A 186 10.81 15.45 -15.24
C TYR A 186 10.64 16.71 -14.39
N GLY A 187 9.90 16.59 -13.27
CA GLY A 187 9.62 17.68 -12.37
C GLY A 187 10.71 17.93 -11.31
N ASP A 188 10.37 18.75 -10.30
CA ASP A 188 11.22 18.92 -9.11
C ASP A 188 11.34 17.56 -8.37
N PRO A 189 12.55 17.11 -8.02
CA PRO A 189 12.75 15.89 -7.25
C PRO A 189 11.98 15.85 -5.93
N LEU A 190 11.69 17.00 -5.33
CA LEU A 190 10.87 17.07 -4.11
C LEU A 190 9.37 16.88 -4.38
N GLY A 191 8.95 16.81 -5.63
CA GLY A 191 7.54 16.67 -6.05
C GLY A 191 6.90 17.98 -6.51
N CYS A 192 5.68 17.89 -6.99
CA CYS A 192 4.91 19.01 -7.55
C CYS A 192 4.80 20.17 -6.55
N LEU A 193 5.29 21.35 -6.93
CA LEU A 193 5.30 22.54 -6.05
C LEU A 193 3.89 22.89 -5.56
N ARG A 194 2.89 22.85 -6.44
CA ARG A 194 1.49 23.12 -6.07
C ARG A 194 1.00 22.20 -4.94
N LEU A 195 1.37 20.90 -4.97
CA LEU A 195 1.01 19.99 -3.89
C LEU A 195 1.77 20.30 -2.60
N ARG A 196 3.05 20.64 -2.70
CA ARG A 196 3.86 21.04 -1.54
C ARG A 196 3.30 22.29 -0.85
N GLU A 197 2.88 23.29 -1.62
CA GLU A 197 2.21 24.49 -1.12
C GLU A 197 0.83 24.16 -0.49
N ALA A 198 0.03 23.35 -1.16
CA ALA A 198 -1.27 22.93 -0.63
C ALA A 198 -1.12 22.19 0.70
N LEU A 199 -0.11 21.31 0.81
CA LEU A 199 0.23 20.59 2.05
C LEU A 199 0.74 21.52 3.14
N ALA A 200 1.60 22.48 2.84
CA ALA A 200 2.07 23.46 3.80
C ALA A 200 0.91 24.25 4.42
N ARG A 201 -0.04 24.70 3.58
CA ARG A 201 -1.26 25.36 4.03
C ARG A 201 -2.17 24.42 4.86
N TYR A 202 -2.29 23.16 4.45
CA TYR A 202 -3.06 22.14 5.16
C TYR A 202 -2.48 21.86 6.56
N LEU A 203 -1.18 21.64 6.67
CA LEU A 203 -0.49 21.38 7.92
C LEU A 203 -0.63 22.57 8.89
N HIS A 204 -0.52 23.80 8.37
CA HIS A 204 -0.74 24.98 9.20
C HIS A 204 -2.17 25.03 9.76
N ARG A 205 -3.20 24.82 8.92
CA ARG A 205 -4.61 24.88 9.36
C ARG A 205 -5.00 23.70 10.26
N CYS A 206 -4.60 22.48 9.89
CA CYS A 206 -5.14 21.27 10.51
C CYS A 206 -4.24 20.68 11.59
N ARG A 207 -2.92 20.91 11.50
CA ARG A 207 -1.93 20.39 12.46
C ARG A 207 -1.28 21.51 13.32
N GLY A 208 -1.55 22.75 12.96
CA GLY A 208 -1.13 23.91 13.72
C GLY A 208 0.37 24.18 13.71
N PHE A 209 1.13 23.66 12.71
CA PHE A 209 2.52 24.07 12.55
C PHE A 209 2.80 24.60 11.14
N ALA A 210 3.54 25.70 11.08
CA ALA A 210 3.94 26.30 9.82
C ALA A 210 5.18 25.60 9.27
N VAL A 211 5.16 25.34 7.96
CA VAL A 211 6.26 24.72 7.22
C VAL A 211 6.41 25.41 5.88
N SER A 212 7.66 25.63 5.44
CA SER A 212 7.92 26.10 4.08
C SER A 212 7.59 25.00 3.06
N PRO A 213 6.95 25.31 1.93
CA PRO A 213 6.80 24.35 0.84
C PRO A 213 8.12 23.72 0.38
N GLU A 214 9.25 24.42 0.56
CA GLU A 214 10.60 23.95 0.24
C GLU A 214 11.01 22.74 1.09
N ASN A 215 10.51 22.65 2.33
CA ASN A 215 10.80 21.58 3.26
C ASN A 215 9.83 20.38 3.14
N VAL A 216 8.79 20.50 2.31
CA VAL A 216 7.85 19.42 2.02
C VAL A 216 8.37 18.58 0.87
N VAL A 217 8.51 17.27 1.09
CA VAL A 217 8.99 16.30 0.11
C VAL A 217 7.89 15.28 -0.15
N ILE A 218 7.44 15.17 -1.40
CA ILE A 218 6.43 14.18 -1.78
C ILE A 218 7.08 12.81 -1.93
N THR A 219 6.44 11.79 -1.39
CA THR A 219 6.92 10.40 -1.40
C THR A 219 5.82 9.43 -1.84
N ALA A 220 6.19 8.19 -2.14
CA ALA A 220 5.23 7.11 -2.39
C ALA A 220 4.64 6.50 -1.10
N GLY A 221 4.68 7.23 0.01
CA GLY A 221 4.20 6.83 1.34
C GLY A 221 5.33 6.64 2.35
N ALA A 222 4.96 6.37 3.62
CA ALA A 222 5.88 6.32 4.75
C ALA A 222 7.08 5.36 4.54
N SER A 223 6.88 4.22 3.90
CA SER A 223 7.99 3.29 3.61
C SER A 223 9.08 3.91 2.75
N GLN A 224 8.72 4.71 1.72
CA GLN A 224 9.71 5.41 0.92
C GLN A 224 10.35 6.55 1.70
N SER A 225 9.59 7.25 2.55
CA SER A 225 10.14 8.29 3.42
C SER A 225 11.25 7.72 4.31
N VAL A 226 10.99 6.58 4.96
CA VAL A 226 11.99 5.90 5.80
C VAL A 226 13.20 5.44 4.98
N ASP A 227 12.98 4.82 3.81
CA ASP A 227 14.05 4.36 2.91
C ASP A 227 14.99 5.49 2.50
N ILE A 228 14.43 6.63 2.08
CA ILE A 228 15.20 7.81 1.70
C ILE A 228 15.99 8.36 2.90
N LEU A 229 15.37 8.45 4.07
CA LEU A 229 16.01 8.97 5.27
C LEU A 229 17.16 8.08 5.76
N LEU A 230 16.99 6.74 5.69
CA LEU A 230 18.06 5.80 6.04
C LEU A 230 19.30 5.95 5.13
N ARG A 231 19.11 6.43 3.90
CA ARG A 231 20.20 6.68 2.94
C ARG A 231 20.73 8.12 2.97
N ALA A 232 19.88 9.08 3.32
CA ALA A 232 20.25 10.49 3.39
C ALA A 232 21.04 10.83 4.65
N LEU A 233 20.77 10.15 5.73
CA LEU A 233 21.41 10.37 7.02
C LEU A 233 22.77 9.65 7.09
N PRO A 234 23.73 10.15 7.90
CA PRO A 234 24.91 9.37 8.24
C PRO A 234 24.51 7.99 8.73
N LYS A 235 25.22 6.93 8.30
CA LYS A 235 24.84 5.54 8.63
C LYS A 235 24.56 5.39 10.13
N PRO A 236 23.29 5.17 10.50
CA PRO A 236 22.93 5.09 11.92
C PRO A 236 23.52 3.84 12.55
N ARG A 237 23.96 3.95 13.78
CA ARG A 237 24.45 2.81 14.56
C ARG A 237 23.34 1.82 14.87
N GLU A 238 22.14 2.34 15.12
CA GLU A 238 20.94 1.56 15.42
C GLU A 238 19.69 2.38 15.08
N ILE A 239 18.57 1.69 14.82
CA ILE A 239 17.25 2.29 14.70
C ILE A 239 16.51 2.00 16.00
N VAL A 240 16.09 3.06 16.71
CA VAL A 240 15.25 2.96 17.90
C VAL A 240 13.79 2.86 17.44
N VAL A 241 13.06 1.86 17.92
CA VAL A 241 11.66 1.62 17.57
C VAL A 241 10.81 1.32 18.78
N GLU A 242 9.55 1.67 18.70
CA GLU A 242 8.54 1.28 19.68
C GLU A 242 8.31 -0.25 19.64
N THR A 243 8.15 -0.88 20.82
CA THR A 243 7.76 -2.27 20.94
C THR A 243 6.61 -2.44 21.94
N PRO A 244 5.48 -3.09 21.52
CA PRO A 244 5.19 -3.53 20.17
C PRO A 244 5.08 -2.40 19.16
N GLY A 245 5.42 -2.65 17.89
CA GLY A 245 5.46 -1.62 16.86
C GLY A 245 5.42 -2.19 15.43
N PRO A 246 5.50 -1.33 14.38
CA PRO A 246 5.33 -1.75 12.99
C PRO A 246 6.38 -2.73 12.51
N HIS A 247 5.96 -3.89 11.95
CA HIS A 247 6.85 -4.92 11.41
C HIS A 247 7.71 -4.46 10.22
N ALA A 248 7.27 -3.43 9.48
CA ALA A 248 8.00 -2.92 8.33
C ALA A 248 9.43 -2.50 8.69
N LEU A 249 9.63 -1.93 9.88
CA LEU A 249 10.94 -1.50 10.35
C LEU A 249 11.90 -2.67 10.63
N ARG A 250 11.39 -3.80 11.12
CA ARG A 250 12.20 -5.02 11.31
C ARG A 250 12.72 -5.55 9.97
N ARG A 251 11.92 -5.46 8.89
CA ARG A 251 12.35 -5.82 7.54
C ARG A 251 13.38 -4.85 7.00
N LEU A 252 13.16 -3.55 7.14
CA LEU A 252 14.11 -2.52 6.72
C LEU A 252 15.46 -2.65 7.45
N SER A 253 15.45 -2.85 8.75
CA SER A 253 16.65 -3.09 9.55
C SER A 253 17.48 -4.26 8.98
N LYS A 254 16.83 -5.38 8.66
CA LYS A 254 17.50 -6.53 8.03
C LYS A 254 18.07 -6.18 6.65
N THR A 255 17.31 -5.46 5.83
CA THR A 255 17.72 -5.07 4.47
C THR A 255 18.94 -4.15 4.49
N TYR A 256 18.99 -3.20 5.43
CA TYR A 256 20.09 -2.25 5.58
C TYR A 256 21.21 -2.73 6.51
N ALA A 257 21.06 -3.90 7.12
CA ALA A 257 21.95 -4.42 8.15
C ALA A 257 22.22 -3.40 9.27
N ILE A 258 21.15 -2.70 9.73
CA ILE A 258 21.20 -1.75 10.83
C ILE A 258 20.49 -2.38 12.03
N PRO A 259 21.13 -2.51 13.20
CA PRO A 259 20.50 -3.07 14.40
C PRO A 259 19.26 -2.30 14.82
N LEU A 260 18.24 -3.02 15.34
CA LEU A 260 17.11 -2.42 16.02
C LEU A 260 17.36 -2.39 17.53
N ARG A 261 17.01 -1.26 18.12
CA ARG A 261 16.81 -1.12 19.56
C ARG A 261 15.33 -0.96 19.83
N GLU A 262 14.73 -1.96 20.38
CA GLU A 262 13.33 -1.95 20.79
C GLU A 262 13.20 -1.27 22.16
N VAL A 263 12.29 -0.30 22.26
CA VAL A 263 11.96 0.43 23.50
C VAL A 263 10.47 0.24 23.77
N GLU A 264 10.14 -0.21 24.96
CA GLU A 264 8.78 -0.51 25.35
C GLU A 264 7.87 0.72 25.33
N VAL A 265 6.59 0.46 25.04
CA VAL A 265 5.51 1.44 25.04
C VAL A 265 4.59 1.16 26.23
N ASP A 266 4.22 2.23 26.94
CA ASP A 266 3.17 2.23 27.97
C ASP A 266 2.00 3.15 27.59
N ASP A 267 1.07 3.41 28.50
CA ASP A 267 -0.09 4.30 28.27
C ASP A 267 0.31 5.73 27.85
N ALA A 268 1.53 6.17 28.18
CA ALA A 268 2.07 7.48 27.87
C ALA A 268 2.95 7.51 26.61
N GLY A 269 3.07 6.40 25.88
CA GLY A 269 3.90 6.25 24.69
C GLY A 269 5.26 5.59 24.98
N ILE A 270 6.25 5.78 24.10
CA ILE A 270 7.59 5.21 24.26
C ILE A 270 8.22 5.59 25.61
N GLN A 271 8.82 4.63 26.28
CA GLN A 271 9.46 4.85 27.59
C GLN A 271 10.81 5.57 27.41
N SER A 272 10.78 6.91 27.44
CA SER A 272 11.95 7.74 27.16
C SER A 272 13.15 7.48 28.08
N ALA A 273 12.93 6.95 29.28
CA ALA A 273 14.00 6.56 30.20
C ALA A 273 14.84 5.35 29.72
N GLN A 274 14.33 4.56 28.79
CA GLN A 274 15.03 3.41 28.18
C GLN A 274 15.81 3.78 26.92
N LEU A 275 15.74 5.04 26.48
CA LEU A 275 16.48 5.50 25.30
C LEU A 275 17.99 5.50 25.57
N PRO A 276 18.83 5.14 24.56
CA PRO A 276 20.28 5.11 24.73
C PRO A 276 20.84 6.53 24.89
N THR A 277 21.70 6.74 25.88
CA THR A 277 22.24 8.07 26.25
C THR A 277 23.59 8.41 25.60
N SER A 278 24.27 7.43 24.99
CA SER A 278 25.57 7.67 24.35
C SER A 278 25.42 8.47 23.05
N MET A 279 26.36 9.38 22.78
CA MET A 279 26.44 10.09 21.50
C MET A 279 26.73 9.11 20.36
N ALA A 280 25.80 8.97 19.44
CA ALA A 280 26.00 8.23 18.19
C ALA A 280 24.89 8.57 17.19
N PRO A 281 25.14 8.56 15.88
CA PRO A 281 24.10 8.70 14.87
C PRO A 281 23.01 7.63 15.07
N ARG A 282 21.77 8.07 15.26
CA ARG A 282 20.60 7.20 15.45
C ARG A 282 19.38 7.77 14.76
N ILE A 283 18.43 6.89 14.50
CA ILE A 283 17.10 7.26 14.06
C ILE A 283 16.12 6.61 15.03
N ALA A 284 15.25 7.40 15.63
CA ALA A 284 14.06 6.88 16.33
C ALA A 284 12.85 6.96 15.40
N TYR A 285 12.09 5.88 15.30
CA TYR A 285 10.81 5.87 14.59
C TYR A 285 9.70 5.69 15.61
N VAL A 286 8.79 6.67 15.68
CA VAL A 286 7.72 6.72 16.68
C VAL A 286 6.39 7.10 16.06
N ILE A 287 5.30 6.68 16.72
CA ILE A 287 3.92 6.96 16.31
C ILE A 287 3.20 7.67 17.47
N PRO A 288 3.43 8.97 17.69
CA PRO A 288 3.02 9.64 18.92
C PRO A 288 1.53 10.00 18.98
N SER A 289 0.84 10.03 17.84
CA SER A 289 -0.56 10.48 17.77
C SER A 289 -1.57 9.36 17.99
N HIS A 290 -1.26 8.16 17.52
CA HIS A 290 -2.07 6.95 17.67
C HIS A 290 -1.20 5.72 17.44
N GLN A 291 -0.53 5.27 18.50
CA GLN A 291 0.48 4.22 18.45
C GLN A 291 -0.07 2.91 17.88
N MET A 292 0.65 2.35 16.93
CA MET A 292 0.34 1.06 16.34
C MET A 292 1.20 -0.04 16.97
N PRO A 293 0.60 -1.08 17.62
CA PRO A 293 -0.80 -1.48 17.55
C PRO A 293 -1.65 -1.12 18.78
N LEU A 294 -1.09 -0.50 19.81
CA LEU A 294 -1.77 -0.35 21.11
C LEU A 294 -2.78 0.79 21.18
N GLY A 295 -2.75 1.74 20.22
CA GLY A 295 -3.66 2.87 20.18
C GLY A 295 -3.43 3.91 21.30
N CYS A 296 -2.31 3.87 22.02
CA CYS A 296 -1.98 4.91 23.00
C CYS A 296 -1.56 6.21 22.32
N VAL A 297 -1.68 7.32 23.05
CA VAL A 297 -1.26 8.65 22.60
C VAL A 297 -0.10 9.12 23.48
N MET A 298 1.02 9.46 22.86
CA MET A 298 2.22 9.90 23.58
C MET A 298 1.94 11.17 24.39
N SER A 299 2.28 11.15 25.67
CA SER A 299 2.10 12.28 26.57
C SER A 299 3.02 13.46 26.19
N MET A 300 2.64 14.67 26.59
CA MET A 300 3.47 15.87 26.34
C MET A 300 4.85 15.74 26.98
N GLU A 301 4.93 15.19 28.18
CA GLU A 301 6.19 14.94 28.86
C GLU A 301 7.12 14.03 28.05
N ARG A 302 6.58 12.91 27.51
CA ARG A 302 7.33 11.98 26.67
C ARG A 302 7.76 12.62 25.35
N ARG A 303 6.92 13.49 24.75
CA ARG A 303 7.27 14.24 23.52
C ARG A 303 8.47 15.14 23.75
N LEU A 304 8.43 15.93 24.82
CA LEU A 304 9.54 16.82 25.16
C LEU A 304 10.82 16.06 25.53
N ALA A 305 10.70 14.95 26.29
CA ALA A 305 11.83 14.11 26.63
C ALA A 305 12.49 13.46 25.38
N LEU A 306 11.67 13.03 24.41
CA LEU A 306 12.17 12.46 23.16
C LEU A 306 12.90 13.49 22.29
N ILE A 307 12.39 14.72 22.21
CA ILE A 307 13.05 15.82 21.49
C ILE A 307 14.39 16.17 22.17
N ALA A 308 14.39 16.32 23.50
CA ALA A 308 15.60 16.59 24.26
C ALA A 308 16.65 15.47 24.10
N TRP A 309 16.20 14.21 24.07
CA TRP A 309 17.06 13.07 23.79
C TRP A 309 17.70 13.18 22.40
N ALA A 310 16.88 13.48 21.36
CA ALA A 310 17.40 13.59 20.00
C ALA A 310 18.45 14.69 19.87
N GLN A 311 18.24 15.82 20.56
CA GLN A 311 19.22 16.94 20.61
C GLN A 311 20.52 16.55 21.31
N SER A 312 20.41 15.88 22.48
CA SER A 312 21.58 15.56 23.31
C SER A 312 22.43 14.40 22.76
N THR A 313 21.87 13.54 21.90
CA THR A 313 22.54 12.34 21.38
C THR A 313 22.86 12.37 19.89
N ASP A 314 22.64 13.50 19.22
CA ASP A 314 22.79 13.67 17.76
C ASP A 314 21.87 12.73 16.94
N ALA A 315 20.73 12.36 17.49
CA ALA A 315 19.77 11.50 16.83
C ALA A 315 18.73 12.29 16.00
N TYR A 316 18.07 11.60 15.08
CA TYR A 316 16.88 12.09 14.39
C TYR A 316 15.64 11.30 14.83
N VAL A 317 14.48 11.92 14.79
CA VAL A 317 13.21 11.29 15.09
C VAL A 317 12.31 11.36 13.86
N ILE A 318 11.86 10.20 13.39
CA ILE A 318 10.80 10.11 12.37
C ILE A 318 9.48 9.99 13.13
N GLU A 319 8.66 11.02 13.02
CA GLU A 319 7.29 11.04 13.51
C GLU A 319 6.36 10.52 12.42
N ASP A 320 5.86 9.29 12.54
CA ASP A 320 4.85 8.74 11.62
C ASP A 320 3.45 9.14 12.07
N ASP A 321 2.82 10.00 11.28
CA ASP A 321 1.47 10.49 11.51
C ASP A 321 0.54 9.97 10.39
N TYR A 322 0.02 8.76 10.58
CA TYR A 322 -0.69 8.03 9.53
C TYR A 322 -2.22 8.17 9.58
N ASP A 323 -2.83 8.49 10.74
CA ASP A 323 -4.29 8.51 10.90
C ASP A 323 -4.82 9.55 11.90
N SER A 324 -4.01 10.51 12.31
CA SER A 324 -4.39 11.57 13.28
C SER A 324 -5.55 12.45 12.79
N GLU A 325 -5.82 12.50 11.50
CA GLU A 325 -7.01 13.14 10.93
C GLU A 325 -8.32 12.56 11.50
N PHE A 326 -8.27 11.33 12.01
CA PHE A 326 -9.41 10.62 12.58
C PHE A 326 -9.46 10.71 14.12
N ALA A 327 -9.01 11.82 14.69
CA ALA A 327 -9.30 12.16 16.08
C ALA A 327 -10.80 12.45 16.25
N PHE A 328 -11.52 11.62 17.03
CA PHE A 328 -12.99 11.65 17.09
C PHE A 328 -13.53 12.87 17.86
N ASP A 329 -12.75 13.45 18.74
CA ASP A 329 -13.05 14.72 19.42
C ASP A 329 -12.74 15.96 18.54
N GLY A 330 -12.22 15.73 17.33
CA GLY A 330 -11.84 16.79 16.39
C GLY A 330 -10.56 17.54 16.75
N ARG A 331 -9.84 17.08 17.78
CA ARG A 331 -8.59 17.70 18.25
C ARG A 331 -7.43 16.72 18.14
N PRO A 332 -6.72 16.70 16.99
CA PRO A 332 -5.52 15.88 16.85
C PRO A 332 -4.44 16.32 17.86
N SER A 333 -3.65 15.37 18.33
CA SER A 333 -2.52 15.65 19.22
C SER A 333 -1.50 16.58 18.56
N VAL A 334 -0.79 17.39 19.36
CA VAL A 334 0.24 18.31 18.85
C VAL A 334 1.41 17.51 18.28
N PRO A 335 1.83 17.71 17.03
CA PRO A 335 2.95 16.98 16.45
C PRO A 335 4.27 17.25 17.18
N LEU A 336 5.19 16.25 17.22
CA LEU A 336 6.57 16.47 17.68
C LEU A 336 7.27 17.54 16.84
N ALA A 337 7.07 17.51 15.53
CA ALA A 337 7.65 18.47 14.59
C ALA A 337 7.27 19.93 14.90
N LYS A 338 6.09 20.18 15.49
CA LYS A 338 5.70 21.51 15.96
C LYS A 338 6.48 21.95 17.19
N LEU A 339 6.87 21.01 18.05
CA LEU A 339 7.56 21.27 19.31
C LEU A 339 9.08 21.36 19.13
N ASP A 340 9.60 20.77 18.04
CA ASP A 340 11.03 20.72 17.77
C ASP A 340 11.52 22.04 17.15
N THR A 341 12.47 22.68 17.82
CA THR A 341 13.18 23.88 17.34
C THR A 341 14.58 23.56 16.82
N SER A 342 15.01 22.30 16.91
CA SER A 342 16.38 21.87 16.54
C SER A 342 16.49 21.32 15.13
N GLY A 343 15.36 21.05 14.44
CA GLY A 343 15.33 20.43 13.13
C GLY A 343 15.71 18.94 13.12
N ARG A 344 15.53 18.27 14.27
CA ARG A 344 15.81 16.83 14.44
C ARG A 344 14.58 15.95 14.19
N VAL A 345 13.38 16.51 14.21
CA VAL A 345 12.14 15.77 13.95
C VAL A 345 11.77 15.88 12.48
N ILE A 346 11.62 14.74 11.84
CA ILE A 346 11.09 14.59 10.49
C ILE A 346 9.64 14.13 10.61
N TYR A 347 8.70 14.97 10.17
CA TYR A 347 7.29 14.61 10.12
C TYR A 347 7.00 13.81 8.87
N SER A 348 6.34 12.66 8.98
CA SER A 348 5.94 11.79 7.86
C SER A 348 4.44 11.59 7.86
N GLY A 349 3.80 11.97 6.77
CA GLY A 349 2.37 11.80 6.52
C GLY A 349 2.07 10.92 5.31
N THR A 350 0.88 10.34 5.27
CA THR A 350 0.49 9.45 4.17
C THR A 350 -0.98 9.62 3.79
N PHE A 351 -1.29 9.57 2.50
CA PHE A 351 -2.66 9.50 2.01
C PHE A 351 -3.20 8.07 1.89
N SER A 352 -2.37 7.08 2.20
CA SER A 352 -2.78 5.66 2.15
C SER A 352 -3.89 5.31 3.14
N LYS A 353 -4.01 6.05 4.26
CA LYS A 353 -5.00 5.81 5.31
C LYS A 353 -6.17 6.77 5.20
N THR A 354 -5.93 7.97 4.73
CA THR A 354 -6.95 9.00 4.58
C THR A 354 -7.73 8.90 3.28
N LEU A 355 -7.12 8.32 2.23
CA LEU A 355 -7.73 8.10 0.91
C LEU A 355 -7.69 6.63 0.50
N ALA A 356 -6.61 6.20 -0.14
CA ALA A 356 -6.43 4.83 -0.57
C ALA A 356 -4.94 4.47 -0.75
N PRO A 357 -4.50 3.27 -0.33
CA PRO A 357 -3.12 2.82 -0.53
C PRO A 357 -2.67 2.80 -2.00
N ALA A 358 -3.62 2.60 -2.93
CA ALA A 358 -3.36 2.55 -4.37
C ALA A 358 -2.87 3.87 -4.97
N LEU A 359 -3.11 5.01 -4.30
CA LEU A 359 -2.62 6.32 -4.78
C LEU A 359 -1.11 6.45 -4.69
N ARG A 360 -0.46 5.72 -3.77
CA ARG A 360 0.98 5.78 -3.58
C ARG A 360 1.51 7.21 -3.41
N ILE A 361 0.82 8.01 -2.60
CA ILE A 361 1.22 9.38 -2.25
C ILE A 361 1.34 9.48 -0.73
N GLY A 362 2.44 10.05 -0.30
CA GLY A 362 2.73 10.48 1.05
C GLY A 362 3.63 11.70 0.99
N PHE A 363 4.07 12.16 2.12
CA PHE A 363 5.00 13.28 2.20
C PHE A 363 5.82 13.20 3.49
N MET A 364 6.94 13.89 3.50
CA MET A 364 7.68 14.17 4.72
C MET A 364 8.05 15.65 4.76
N VAL A 365 8.21 16.17 5.97
CA VAL A 365 8.75 17.51 6.23
C VAL A 365 10.13 17.34 6.83
N VAL A 366 11.13 17.86 6.15
CA VAL A 366 12.53 17.75 6.55
C VAL A 366 13.11 19.13 6.85
N SER A 367 14.09 19.21 7.75
CA SER A 367 14.82 20.45 7.98
C SER A 367 15.79 20.76 6.83
N ASP A 368 16.19 22.02 6.71
CA ASP A 368 17.16 22.47 5.69
C ASP A 368 18.46 21.65 5.69
N ARG A 369 18.87 21.16 6.85
CA ARG A 369 20.07 20.31 7.00
C ARG A 369 20.02 19.01 6.20
N LEU A 370 18.83 18.49 5.94
CA LEU A 370 18.63 17.22 5.23
C LEU A 370 18.17 17.41 3.80
N LEU A 371 17.73 18.62 3.44
CA LEU A 371 17.03 18.88 2.20
C LEU A 371 17.86 18.54 0.96
N ASP A 372 19.13 18.93 0.91
CA ASP A 372 20.00 18.67 -0.23
C ASP A 372 20.28 17.17 -0.41
N SER A 373 20.55 16.45 0.68
CA SER A 373 20.78 15.00 0.63
C SER A 373 19.51 14.26 0.19
N VAL A 374 18.35 14.68 0.69
CA VAL A 374 17.05 14.12 0.32
C VAL A 374 16.73 14.42 -1.15
N ARG A 375 16.95 15.65 -1.61
CA ARG A 375 16.74 16.07 -3.00
C ARG A 375 17.60 15.25 -3.96
N ALA A 376 18.88 15.08 -3.64
CA ALA A 376 19.81 14.28 -4.45
C ALA A 376 19.36 12.83 -4.57
N LEU A 377 18.90 12.21 -3.48
CA LEU A 377 18.38 10.84 -3.51
C LEU A 377 17.07 10.72 -4.28
N LYS A 378 16.13 11.66 -4.07
CA LYS A 378 14.84 11.67 -4.76
C LYS A 378 14.99 11.80 -6.28
N LEU A 379 15.98 12.54 -6.74
CA LEU A 379 16.30 12.62 -8.17
C LEU A 379 16.55 11.24 -8.79
N TRP A 380 17.26 10.36 -8.09
CA TRP A 380 17.58 9.02 -8.59
C TRP A 380 16.53 7.95 -8.27
N VAL A 381 15.72 8.17 -7.24
CA VAL A 381 14.73 7.17 -6.82
C VAL A 381 13.49 7.19 -7.70
N ASP A 382 12.93 8.36 -7.96
CA ASP A 382 11.64 8.48 -8.65
C ASP A 382 11.41 9.84 -9.36
N HIS A 383 12.42 10.71 -9.45
CA HIS A 383 12.30 12.03 -10.08
C HIS A 383 11.10 12.85 -9.56
N GLY A 384 10.75 12.74 -8.27
CA GLY A 384 9.63 13.45 -7.67
C GLY A 384 8.27 12.75 -7.79
N GLY A 385 8.19 11.63 -8.49
CA GLY A 385 6.97 10.83 -8.65
C GLY A 385 6.00 11.37 -9.70
N SER A 386 4.73 10.92 -9.67
CA SER A 386 3.73 11.24 -10.69
C SER A 386 3.14 12.64 -10.53
N THR A 387 3.53 13.59 -11.38
CA THR A 387 3.01 14.97 -11.38
C THR A 387 1.50 15.04 -11.57
N LEU A 388 0.92 14.22 -12.46
CA LEU A 388 -0.53 14.19 -12.70
C LEU A 388 -1.36 13.88 -11.44
N GLN A 389 -0.93 12.87 -10.69
CA GLN A 389 -1.62 12.49 -9.46
C GLN A 389 -1.43 13.53 -8.35
N GLN A 390 -0.24 14.11 -8.28
CA GLN A 390 0.08 15.14 -7.30
C GLN A 390 -0.70 16.42 -7.55
N ASP A 391 -0.83 16.86 -8.80
CA ASP A 391 -1.63 18.04 -9.17
C ASP A 391 -3.13 17.81 -8.91
N ALA A 392 -3.65 16.61 -9.22
CA ALA A 392 -5.03 16.24 -8.89
C ALA A 392 -5.30 16.30 -7.38
N LEU A 393 -4.35 15.82 -6.56
CA LEU A 393 -4.47 15.88 -5.10
C LEU A 393 -4.36 17.32 -4.58
N ALA A 394 -3.46 18.12 -5.15
CA ALA A 394 -3.35 19.54 -4.82
C ALA A 394 -4.70 20.25 -5.01
N SER A 395 -5.34 20.05 -6.17
CA SER A 395 -6.67 20.64 -6.43
C SER A 395 -7.72 20.16 -5.42
N TRP A 396 -7.67 18.91 -4.97
CA TRP A 396 -8.60 18.40 -3.96
C TRP A 396 -8.44 19.09 -2.60
N ILE A 397 -7.19 19.34 -2.20
CA ILE A 397 -6.89 20.06 -0.94
C ILE A 397 -7.34 21.52 -1.08
N GLU A 398 -7.02 22.18 -2.19
CA GLU A 398 -7.36 23.59 -2.45
C GLU A 398 -8.88 23.82 -2.53
N ASP A 399 -9.60 22.90 -3.19
CA ASP A 399 -11.07 22.97 -3.33
C ASP A 399 -11.81 22.48 -2.07
N GLY A 400 -11.09 22.09 -0.99
CA GLY A 400 -11.64 21.56 0.26
C GLY A 400 -12.35 20.21 0.11
N VAL A 401 -12.13 19.50 -1.02
CA VAL A 401 -12.72 18.16 -1.24
C VAL A 401 -12.11 17.15 -0.27
N PHE A 402 -10.80 17.27 -0.04
CA PHE A 402 -10.06 16.40 0.88
C PHE A 402 -10.59 16.55 2.32
N GLU A 403 -10.72 17.76 2.83
CA GLU A 403 -11.20 18.01 4.20
C GLU A 403 -12.64 17.53 4.38
N ARG A 404 -13.53 17.73 3.39
CA ARG A 404 -14.90 17.19 3.43
C ARG A 404 -14.91 15.65 3.48
N HIS A 405 -14.00 15.02 2.73
CA HIS A 405 -13.84 13.57 2.80
C HIS A 405 -13.38 13.11 4.18
N ILE A 406 -12.34 13.73 4.75
CA ILE A 406 -11.86 13.44 6.11
C ILE A 406 -12.98 13.58 7.14
N HIS A 407 -13.74 14.67 7.09
CA HIS A 407 -14.86 14.88 8.01
C HIS A 407 -15.90 13.76 7.92
N ARG A 408 -16.26 13.35 6.70
CA ARG A 408 -17.18 12.22 6.47
C ARG A 408 -16.63 10.92 7.04
N MET A 409 -15.37 10.60 6.74
CA MET A 409 -14.73 9.35 7.18
C MET A 409 -14.55 9.32 8.70
N ARG A 410 -14.20 10.44 9.33
CA ARG A 410 -14.12 10.56 10.79
C ARG A 410 -15.44 10.17 11.46
N ASN A 411 -16.58 10.60 10.92
CA ASN A 411 -17.89 10.23 11.46
C ASN A 411 -18.21 8.74 11.26
N ILE A 412 -17.83 8.15 10.11
CA ILE A 412 -17.98 6.72 9.86
C ILE A 412 -17.12 5.92 10.85
N TYR A 413 -15.84 6.25 10.99
CA TYR A 413 -14.93 5.53 11.88
C TYR A 413 -15.27 5.69 13.35
N ARG A 414 -15.70 6.87 13.78
CA ARG A 414 -16.25 7.06 15.13
C ARG A 414 -17.40 6.11 15.43
N ARG A 415 -18.34 5.96 14.49
CA ARG A 415 -19.48 5.04 14.64
C ARG A 415 -19.01 3.59 14.68
N ARG A 416 -18.12 3.19 13.77
CA ARG A 416 -17.60 1.81 13.72
C ARG A 416 -16.80 1.45 14.97
N SER A 417 -15.99 2.35 15.51
CA SER A 417 -15.30 2.17 16.79
C SER A 417 -16.31 1.90 17.91
N ALA A 418 -17.34 2.73 18.03
CA ALA A 418 -18.36 2.56 19.05
C ALA A 418 -19.15 1.24 18.90
N VAL A 419 -19.49 0.84 17.66
CA VAL A 419 -20.14 -0.45 17.37
C VAL A 419 -19.23 -1.60 17.78
N LEU A 420 -17.92 -1.55 17.42
CA LEU A 420 -16.96 -2.61 17.75
C LEU A 420 -16.76 -2.73 19.27
N GLU A 421 -16.56 -1.61 19.96
CA GLU A 421 -16.40 -1.56 21.43
C GLU A 421 -17.63 -2.16 22.13
N THR A 422 -18.83 -1.75 21.71
CA THR A 422 -20.09 -2.27 22.26
C THR A 422 -20.26 -3.76 21.99
N ALA A 423 -20.07 -4.19 20.74
CA ALA A 423 -20.24 -5.58 20.34
C ALA A 423 -19.25 -6.52 21.06
N LEU A 424 -17.99 -6.10 21.23
CA LEU A 424 -16.99 -6.84 21.98
C LEU A 424 -17.35 -6.92 23.48
N ALA A 425 -17.80 -5.81 24.07
CA ALA A 425 -18.21 -5.78 25.48
C ALA A 425 -19.45 -6.66 25.75
N GLU A 426 -20.42 -6.67 24.84
CA GLU A 426 -21.63 -7.50 24.93
C GLU A 426 -21.33 -8.99 24.71
N ALA A 427 -20.48 -9.31 23.71
CA ALA A 427 -20.20 -10.70 23.34
C ALA A 427 -19.18 -11.40 24.27
N LEU A 428 -18.22 -10.67 24.83
CA LEU A 428 -17.10 -11.20 25.59
C LEU A 428 -17.09 -10.77 27.08
N GLY A 429 -17.69 -9.63 27.43
CA GLY A 429 -17.71 -9.14 28.80
C GLY A 429 -16.30 -8.91 29.35
N ASP A 430 -15.99 -9.59 30.45
CA ASP A 430 -14.70 -9.57 31.15
C ASP A 430 -13.61 -10.44 30.47
N ARG A 431 -13.97 -11.19 29.42
CA ARG A 431 -13.04 -11.99 28.61
C ARG A 431 -12.28 -11.16 27.57
N VAL A 432 -12.58 -9.89 27.45
CA VAL A 432 -11.85 -8.94 26.58
C VAL A 432 -11.45 -7.69 27.34
N ARG A 433 -10.21 -7.27 27.15
CA ARG A 433 -9.70 -5.98 27.63
C ARG A 433 -9.32 -5.12 26.45
N LEU A 434 -10.04 -4.04 26.21
CA LEU A 434 -9.75 -3.08 25.16
C LEU A 434 -8.71 -2.08 25.64
N VAL A 435 -7.76 -1.73 24.75
CA VAL A 435 -6.69 -0.76 25.04
C VAL A 435 -6.64 0.32 23.97
N GLY A 436 -5.98 1.43 24.29
CA GLY A 436 -5.87 2.59 23.43
C GLY A 436 -6.96 3.62 23.67
N ARG A 437 -6.96 4.65 22.82
CA ARG A 437 -7.97 5.70 22.79
C ARG A 437 -8.91 5.50 21.61
N PRO A 438 -10.15 6.01 21.67
CA PRO A 438 -11.08 5.97 20.53
C PRO A 438 -10.65 6.99 19.46
N VAL A 439 -9.63 6.67 18.72
CA VAL A 439 -9.00 7.48 17.66
C VAL A 439 -8.63 6.57 16.50
N GLY A 440 -8.50 7.10 15.30
CA GLY A 440 -7.95 6.38 14.14
C GLY A 440 -8.87 5.32 13.58
N MET A 441 -8.29 4.21 13.12
CA MET A 441 -8.97 3.16 12.36
C MET A 441 -8.81 1.75 12.95
N HIS A 442 -8.24 1.63 14.14
CA HIS A 442 -8.07 0.34 14.84
C HIS A 442 -8.18 0.53 16.35
N LEU A 443 -8.36 -0.58 17.05
CA LEU A 443 -8.21 -0.67 18.49
C LEU A 443 -7.41 -1.93 18.85
N GLY A 444 -6.76 -1.90 20.02
CA GLY A 444 -6.13 -3.06 20.63
C GLY A 444 -7.13 -3.81 21.51
N ALA A 445 -7.10 -5.15 21.44
CA ALA A 445 -7.93 -6.01 22.27
C ALA A 445 -7.08 -7.15 22.81
N PHE A 446 -7.18 -7.45 24.11
CA PHE A 446 -6.58 -8.62 24.72
C PHE A 446 -7.69 -9.60 25.06
N VAL A 447 -7.54 -10.84 24.61
CA VAL A 447 -8.49 -11.92 24.87
C VAL A 447 -7.78 -13.06 25.61
N ARG A 448 -8.50 -13.75 26.49
CA ARG A 448 -7.97 -14.89 27.21
C ARG A 448 -8.01 -16.13 26.32
N THR A 449 -6.87 -16.81 26.17
CA THR A 449 -6.76 -18.05 25.42
C THR A 449 -5.46 -18.80 25.77
N GLU A 450 -5.51 -20.12 25.73
CA GLU A 450 -4.32 -20.98 25.83
C GLU A 450 -3.70 -21.29 24.46
N ASP A 451 -4.39 -20.92 23.38
CA ASP A 451 -3.88 -21.09 22.02
C ASP A 451 -2.68 -20.19 21.75
N SER A 452 -1.72 -20.68 20.98
CA SER A 452 -0.72 -19.79 20.36
C SER A 452 -1.40 -18.81 19.40
N ALA A 453 -0.81 -17.64 19.20
CA ALA A 453 -1.31 -16.63 18.26
C ALA A 453 -1.60 -17.20 16.86
N GLU A 454 -0.72 -18.07 16.36
CA GLU A 454 -0.88 -18.72 15.06
C GLU A 454 -2.10 -19.65 15.05
N THR A 455 -2.27 -20.48 16.09
CA THR A 455 -3.39 -21.42 16.20
C THR A 455 -4.71 -20.66 16.32
N PHE A 456 -4.78 -19.64 17.16
CA PHE A 456 -5.97 -18.81 17.33
C PHE A 456 -6.38 -18.12 16.02
N CYS A 457 -5.45 -17.47 15.34
CA CYS A 457 -5.71 -16.79 14.06
C CYS A 457 -6.10 -17.78 12.96
N ARG A 458 -5.57 -19.01 12.95
CA ARG A 458 -5.96 -20.06 12.02
C ARG A 458 -7.40 -20.52 12.25
N ARG A 459 -7.80 -20.71 13.51
CA ARG A 459 -9.19 -21.04 13.90
C ARG A 459 -10.14 -19.90 13.50
N ALA A 460 -9.75 -18.66 13.73
CA ALA A 460 -10.52 -17.49 13.33
C ALA A 460 -10.70 -17.44 11.81
N ALA A 461 -9.64 -17.66 11.04
CA ALA A 461 -9.69 -17.71 9.59
C ALA A 461 -10.61 -18.82 9.07
N ALA A 462 -10.59 -20.01 9.69
CA ALA A 462 -11.51 -21.11 9.37
C ALA A 462 -12.98 -20.75 9.65
N ALA A 463 -13.24 -19.88 10.64
CA ALA A 463 -14.55 -19.32 10.93
C ALA A 463 -14.90 -18.09 10.06
N GLY A 464 -14.05 -17.74 9.09
CA GLY A 464 -14.26 -16.61 8.19
C GLY A 464 -13.85 -15.24 8.76
N LEU A 465 -13.08 -15.20 9.85
CA LEU A 465 -12.67 -13.99 10.55
C LEU A 465 -11.16 -13.77 10.45
N GLY A 466 -10.73 -12.69 9.81
CA GLY A 466 -9.34 -12.23 9.74
C GLY A 466 -8.96 -11.47 11.00
N LEU A 467 -8.03 -12.01 11.79
CA LEU A 467 -7.49 -11.41 13.00
C LEU A 467 -5.97 -11.25 12.89
N TYR A 468 -5.43 -10.25 13.56
CA TYR A 468 -4.03 -9.87 13.49
C TYR A 468 -3.45 -9.78 14.92
N PRO A 469 -2.52 -10.69 15.29
CA PRO A 469 -1.94 -10.68 16.62
C PRO A 469 -1.00 -9.48 16.79
N ILE A 470 -0.93 -8.98 18.02
CA ILE A 470 0.08 -8.00 18.41
C ILE A 470 1.38 -8.77 18.63
N GLU A 471 2.39 -8.48 17.81
CA GLU A 471 3.70 -9.13 17.89
C GLU A 471 4.69 -8.31 18.74
N GLY A 472 5.56 -9.01 19.44
CA GLY A 472 6.60 -8.45 20.30
C GLY A 472 6.30 -8.67 21.79
N PRO A 473 7.18 -8.20 22.68
CA PRO A 473 6.91 -8.22 24.10
C PRO A 473 5.68 -7.35 24.38
N VAL A 474 4.61 -8.01 24.75
CA VAL A 474 3.35 -7.36 25.08
C VAL A 474 3.17 -7.42 26.60
N LEU A 475 2.70 -6.34 27.18
CA LEU A 475 2.31 -6.30 28.60
C LEU A 475 0.99 -7.07 28.79
N ALA A 476 1.02 -8.35 28.44
CA ALA A 476 -0.09 -9.31 28.54
C ALA A 476 0.22 -10.36 29.61
N ALA A 477 -0.80 -10.89 30.26
CA ALA A 477 -0.63 -12.08 31.09
C ALA A 477 -0.28 -13.30 30.22
N PRO A 478 0.30 -14.37 30.77
CA PRO A 478 0.69 -15.55 30.00
C PRO A 478 -0.47 -16.22 29.23
N ASP A 479 -1.71 -16.04 29.71
CA ASP A 479 -2.95 -16.56 29.14
C ASP A 479 -3.70 -15.51 28.27
N GLU A 480 -3.08 -14.36 27.99
CA GLU A 480 -3.66 -13.28 27.17
C GLU A 480 -3.01 -13.23 25.78
N LEU A 481 -3.85 -13.17 24.75
CA LEU A 481 -3.46 -12.88 23.38
C LEU A 481 -3.86 -11.45 23.00
N GLY A 482 -2.89 -10.62 22.64
CA GLY A 482 -3.14 -9.30 22.08
C GLY A 482 -3.53 -9.37 20.60
N LEU A 483 -4.58 -8.66 20.23
CA LEU A 483 -5.09 -8.51 18.87
C LEU A 483 -5.18 -7.04 18.49
N VAL A 484 -4.79 -6.70 17.26
CA VAL A 484 -5.08 -5.40 16.67
C VAL A 484 -6.24 -5.55 15.70
N MET A 485 -7.31 -4.80 15.92
CA MET A 485 -8.56 -4.91 15.16
C MET A 485 -8.79 -3.62 14.38
N GLY A 486 -8.55 -3.66 13.07
CA GLY A 486 -8.83 -2.55 12.17
C GLY A 486 -10.29 -2.56 11.73
N PHE A 487 -10.99 -1.45 11.94
CA PHE A 487 -12.41 -1.29 11.56
C PHE A 487 -12.60 -0.36 10.34
N GLY A 488 -11.50 0.09 9.73
CA GLY A 488 -11.58 1.03 8.60
C GLY A 488 -12.32 0.46 7.39
N ASN A 489 -12.11 -0.80 7.05
CA ASN A 489 -12.69 -1.46 5.87
C ASN A 489 -13.71 -2.56 6.19
N VAL A 490 -14.38 -2.46 7.34
CA VAL A 490 -15.41 -3.41 7.78
C VAL A 490 -16.75 -2.69 7.91
N SER A 491 -17.84 -3.28 7.42
CA SER A 491 -19.18 -2.68 7.58
C SER A 491 -19.66 -2.75 9.03
N ASP A 492 -20.60 -1.87 9.42
CA ASP A 492 -21.16 -1.87 10.78
C ASP A 492 -21.78 -3.24 11.14
N ALA A 493 -22.45 -3.90 10.18
CA ALA A 493 -23.06 -5.23 10.37
C ALA A 493 -21.98 -6.31 10.53
N ASP A 494 -20.89 -6.24 9.76
CA ASP A 494 -19.78 -7.17 9.83
C ASP A 494 -18.96 -6.99 11.12
N VAL A 495 -18.86 -5.79 11.65
CA VAL A 495 -18.24 -5.54 12.95
C VAL A 495 -18.97 -6.30 14.06
N ALA A 496 -20.30 -6.21 14.12
CA ALA A 496 -21.10 -6.92 15.13
C ALA A 496 -20.99 -8.45 14.95
N ARG A 497 -21.09 -8.94 13.70
CA ARG A 497 -20.95 -10.37 13.39
C ARG A 497 -19.55 -10.90 13.72
N GLY A 498 -18.51 -10.12 13.45
CA GLY A 498 -17.13 -10.47 13.77
C GLY A 498 -16.89 -10.60 15.28
N ALA A 499 -17.48 -9.73 16.10
CA ALA A 499 -17.43 -9.83 17.56
C ALA A 499 -18.12 -11.10 18.07
N GLN A 500 -19.25 -11.50 17.46
CA GLN A 500 -19.93 -12.76 17.80
C GLN A 500 -19.09 -13.99 17.44
N ILE A 501 -18.47 -14.00 16.23
CA ILE A 501 -17.56 -15.10 15.84
C ILE A 501 -16.38 -15.17 16.83
N LEU A 502 -15.78 -14.04 17.18
CA LEU A 502 -14.67 -13.98 18.12
C LEU A 502 -15.09 -14.54 19.50
N SER A 503 -16.28 -14.22 19.97
CA SER A 503 -16.82 -14.72 21.24
C SER A 503 -16.93 -16.26 21.28
N GLY A 504 -17.26 -16.90 20.15
CA GLY A 504 -17.28 -18.35 20.03
C GLY A 504 -15.89 -19.01 20.03
N LEU A 505 -14.83 -18.24 19.75
CA LEU A 505 -13.44 -18.73 19.73
C LEU A 505 -12.75 -18.60 21.09
N VAL A 506 -13.17 -17.64 21.90
CA VAL A 506 -12.62 -17.36 23.24
C VAL A 506 -13.31 -18.29 24.26
N PRO A 507 -12.57 -19.08 25.06
CA PRO A 507 -13.15 -19.97 26.04
C PRO A 507 -14.11 -19.27 27.02
N PRO A 508 -15.16 -19.92 27.51
CA PRO A 508 -15.99 -19.40 28.60
C PRO A 508 -15.11 -19.11 29.82
N GLY A 509 -15.24 -17.93 30.41
CA GLY A 509 -14.30 -17.37 31.36
C GLY A 509 -14.03 -18.20 32.62
N GLY A 510 -12.78 -18.29 33.03
CA GLY A 510 -12.36 -18.52 34.39
C GLY A 510 -12.58 -17.24 35.25
N SER A 511 -12.76 -17.41 36.56
CA SER A 511 -13.15 -16.38 37.53
C SER A 511 -12.05 -15.35 37.82
N GLY A 512 -11.72 -14.50 36.86
CA GLY A 512 -10.78 -13.39 37.07
C GLY A 512 -10.82 -12.38 35.92
N ALA A 513 -10.87 -11.08 36.24
CA ALA A 513 -10.76 -10.02 35.23
C ALA A 513 -9.38 -10.06 34.56
N LEU A 514 -9.32 -9.73 33.26
CA LEU A 514 -8.05 -9.57 32.54
C LEU A 514 -7.19 -8.50 33.23
N SER A 515 -5.94 -8.85 33.53
CA SER A 515 -4.97 -7.97 34.17
C SER A 515 -3.91 -7.51 33.18
N GLY A 516 -3.45 -6.27 33.29
CA GLY A 516 -2.39 -5.71 32.46
C GLY A 516 -2.04 -4.30 32.86
N ARG A 517 -0.85 -3.81 32.51
CA ARG A 517 -0.38 -2.47 32.85
C ARG A 517 -1.04 -1.36 32.02
N LEU A 518 -1.57 -1.69 30.84
CA LEU A 518 -2.27 -0.74 29.98
C LEU A 518 -3.69 -0.49 30.50
N LYS A 519 -4.07 0.79 30.59
CA LYS A 519 -5.45 1.16 30.97
C LYS A 519 -6.43 0.75 29.87
N PRO A 520 -7.64 0.26 30.24
CA PRO A 520 -8.68 0.01 29.26
C PRO A 520 -9.05 1.29 28.51
N ALA A 521 -9.51 1.14 27.26
CA ALA A 521 -10.05 2.25 26.47
C ALA A 521 -11.17 2.97 27.26
N LEU A 522 -11.19 4.29 27.22
CA LEU A 522 -12.20 5.10 27.89
C LEU A 522 -13.56 4.75 27.28
N ARG A 523 -14.47 4.18 28.10
CA ARG A 523 -15.86 3.98 27.68
C ARG A 523 -16.47 5.32 27.30
N HIS A 524 -17.00 5.43 26.10
CA HIS A 524 -17.84 6.58 25.75
C HIS A 524 -19.00 6.64 26.75
N LYS A 525 -19.06 7.70 27.57
CA LYS A 525 -20.28 8.00 28.31
C LYS A 525 -21.39 8.08 27.28
N ARG A 526 -22.42 7.23 27.42
CA ARG A 526 -23.63 7.33 26.59
C ARG A 526 -24.01 8.81 26.56
N ALA A 527 -24.02 9.41 25.37
CA ALA A 527 -24.64 10.70 25.20
C ALA A 527 -26.10 10.48 25.61
N SER A 528 -26.45 10.92 26.82
CA SER A 528 -27.84 11.01 27.24
C SER A 528 -28.53 11.83 26.15
N ALA A 529 -29.59 11.25 25.60
CA ALA A 529 -30.44 11.91 24.62
C ALA A 529 -30.75 13.32 25.11
N VAL A 530 -30.18 14.32 24.43
CA VAL A 530 -30.55 15.71 24.66
C VAL A 530 -31.91 15.86 24.03
N GLU A 531 -32.96 15.86 24.86
CA GLU A 531 -34.28 16.31 24.42
C GLU A 531 -34.15 17.71 23.83
N PRO A 532 -34.82 17.99 22.70
CA PRO A 532 -34.78 19.32 22.10
C PRO A 532 -35.47 20.33 23.04
N ARG A 533 -34.70 21.13 23.75
CA ARG A 533 -35.23 22.31 24.47
C ARG A 533 -35.78 23.28 23.43
N ALA A 534 -37.07 23.59 23.59
CA ALA A 534 -37.79 24.60 22.82
C ALA A 534 -37.05 25.95 22.84
N ALA A 535 -36.83 26.51 21.67
CA ALA A 535 -36.18 27.82 21.51
C ALA A 535 -37.09 28.94 22.07
N SER A 536 -36.69 29.49 23.20
CA SER A 536 -37.25 30.78 23.65
C SER A 536 -36.53 31.91 22.91
N ARG A 537 -37.29 32.66 22.11
CA ARG A 537 -36.85 33.93 21.51
C ARG A 537 -36.36 34.88 22.61
N LYS A 538 -35.11 35.28 22.60
CA LYS A 538 -34.61 36.47 23.27
C LYS A 538 -34.05 37.45 22.24
N THR A 539 -34.63 38.62 22.31
CA THR A 539 -34.40 39.86 21.58
C THR A 539 -32.92 40.26 21.51
N SER A 540 -32.49 40.65 20.30
CA SER A 540 -31.22 41.29 20.00
C SER A 540 -31.01 42.60 20.71
N ARG A 541 -29.94 42.75 21.46
CA ARG A 541 -29.35 44.07 21.81
C ARG A 541 -28.11 44.27 20.95
N SER A 542 -28.16 45.35 20.17
CA SER A 542 -27.08 45.89 19.35
C SER A 542 -25.93 46.40 20.23
N VAL A 543 -24.71 46.00 19.90
CA VAL A 543 -23.45 46.56 20.43
C VAL A 543 -22.94 47.57 19.41
N PRO A 544 -22.53 48.81 19.85
CA PRO A 544 -22.00 49.82 18.94
C PRO A 544 -20.57 49.54 18.50
N PRO A 545 -20.14 50.06 17.33
CA PRO A 545 -18.79 49.81 16.77
C PRO A 545 -17.73 50.66 17.49
N VAL A 546 -16.56 50.05 17.72
CA VAL A 546 -15.35 50.69 18.23
C VAL A 546 -14.60 51.32 17.06
N PRO A 547 -14.10 52.58 17.15
CA PRO A 547 -13.40 53.27 16.05
C PRO A 547 -11.97 52.76 15.87
N PHE A 548 -11.61 52.52 14.59
CA PHE A 548 -10.21 52.31 14.17
C PHE A 548 -9.40 53.58 14.34
N SER A 549 -8.29 53.50 15.06
CA SER A 549 -7.24 54.48 15.04
C SER A 549 -6.21 54.16 13.97
N THR A 550 -6.04 55.06 13.03
CA THR A 550 -4.97 55.07 12.02
C THR A 550 -3.64 55.34 12.71
N VAL A 551 -2.67 54.45 12.51
CA VAL A 551 -1.24 54.73 12.80
C VAL A 551 -0.53 54.79 11.46
N GLU A 552 0.03 55.99 11.16
CA GLU A 552 0.91 56.23 9.99
C GLU A 552 2.27 55.54 10.18
N PRO A 553 2.91 55.10 9.09
CA PRO A 553 4.27 54.55 9.14
C PRO A 553 5.32 55.67 9.16
N PRO A 554 6.48 55.49 9.80
CA PRO A 554 7.59 56.45 9.71
C PRO A 554 8.38 56.28 8.40
N ASP A 555 8.69 57.43 7.83
CA ASP A 555 9.52 57.62 6.64
C ASP A 555 10.98 57.17 6.81
N GLY A 556 11.52 56.65 5.72
CA GLY A 556 12.94 56.82 5.38
C GLY A 556 13.80 55.56 5.54
N PHE A 557 14.10 54.89 4.40
CA PHE A 557 15.49 54.67 3.96
C PHE A 557 15.49 54.23 2.49
N THR A 558 16.05 55.12 1.64
CA THR A 558 16.52 54.86 0.28
C THR A 558 17.86 54.10 0.33
N MET A 559 18.01 52.97 -0.33
CA MET A 559 18.92 52.51 -1.38
C MET A 559 18.67 51.02 -1.66
#